data_9e9b734900cb8bd0b7a4716f4d9c8e5f
#
_entry.id   9e9b734900cb8bd0b7a4716f4d9c8e5f
#
_cell.length_a   1.000
_cell.length_b   1.000
_cell.length_c   1.000
_cell.angle_alpha   90.00
_cell.angle_beta   90.00
_cell.angle_gamma   90.00
#
_symmetry.space_group_name_H-M   'P 1'
#
loop_
_entity.id
_entity.type
_entity.pdbx_description
1 polymer ?
#
loop_
_entity_poly.entity_id
_entity_poly.type
_entity_poly.pdbx_seq_one_letter_code
_entity_poly.pdbx_strand_id
1 'polypeptide(L)'
;SRWYDAVLEKNENIDQESNLRGMFYWGHAPNSQSRGLDLKRGMDKLDLLVVVDPFPSATAAMAAMPGKPEDVNPKRAVYLLPACTQFETSGSVTASNRSLQWREKVMEPLYESRSDHMIMYQLAQKLGFAEQLVKNYKMQKVKGMDEPVPEDILREINRSVWTIGYTGQSPERLKAHMRNMHVFDPTTL
;
A
#
# COMPACT_ATOMS: atom_id res chain seq x y z
N SER A 1 -6.74 15.52 0.86
CA SER A 1 -7.62 14.70 0.01
C SER A 1 -9.08 14.88 0.44
N ARG A 2 -9.97 14.97 -0.51
CA ARG A 2 -11.41 15.20 -0.29
C ARG A 2 -12.26 14.02 -0.77
N TRP A 3 -11.70 12.82 -0.75
CA TRP A 3 -12.39 11.61 -1.20
C TRP A 3 -13.73 11.37 -0.50
N TYR A 4 -13.84 11.74 0.78
CA TYR A 4 -15.09 11.63 1.54
C TYR A 4 -16.21 12.50 0.99
N ASP A 5 -15.91 13.64 0.37
CA ASP A 5 -16.92 14.42 -0.33
C ASP A 5 -17.46 13.63 -1.53
N ALA A 6 -16.60 12.92 -2.24
CA ALA A 6 -17.01 12.06 -3.35
C ALA A 6 -17.82 10.82 -2.94
N VAL A 7 -17.74 10.42 -1.67
CA VAL A 7 -18.60 9.36 -1.09
C VAL A 7 -19.93 9.91 -0.62
N LEU A 8 -19.88 11.03 0.13
CA LEU A 8 -21.06 11.56 0.80
C LEU A 8 -22.06 12.19 -0.16
N GLU A 9 -21.56 12.91 -1.16
CA GLU A 9 -22.38 13.60 -2.12
C GLU A 9 -21.63 13.84 -3.44
N LYS A 10 -22.36 13.80 -4.53
CA LYS A 10 -21.91 14.33 -5.80
C LYS A 10 -21.97 15.86 -5.71
N ASN A 11 -20.84 16.54 -5.90
CA ASN A 11 -20.80 17.99 -5.85
C ASN A 11 -20.24 18.58 -7.15
N GLU A 12 -20.52 19.84 -7.39
CA GLU A 12 -20.13 20.56 -8.61
C GLU A 12 -18.62 20.66 -8.84
N ASN A 13 -17.83 20.48 -7.76
CA ASN A 13 -16.38 20.52 -7.81
C ASN A 13 -15.73 19.17 -8.09
N ILE A 14 -16.52 18.10 -8.16
CA ILE A 14 -16.07 16.74 -8.43
C ILE A 14 -16.86 16.21 -9.61
N ASP A 15 -16.22 16.18 -10.75
CA ASP A 15 -16.80 15.61 -11.98
C ASP A 15 -16.80 14.07 -11.87
N GLN A 16 -17.91 13.51 -11.42
CA GLN A 16 -18.12 12.08 -11.25
C GLN A 16 -19.54 11.68 -11.59
N GLU A 17 -19.71 10.53 -12.19
CA GLU A 17 -21.03 10.00 -12.56
C GLU A 17 -21.81 9.50 -11.34
N SER A 18 -21.12 8.91 -10.38
CA SER A 18 -21.70 8.34 -9.15
C SER A 18 -20.79 8.57 -7.96
N ASN A 19 -21.35 8.43 -6.75
CA ASN A 19 -20.57 8.46 -5.53
C ASN A 19 -19.61 7.28 -5.45
N LEU A 20 -18.44 7.49 -4.81
CA LEU A 20 -17.52 6.41 -4.53
C LEU A 20 -18.17 5.37 -3.61
N ARG A 21 -18.02 4.10 -3.94
CA ARG A 21 -18.64 2.98 -3.24
C ARG A 21 -17.63 2.02 -2.62
N GLY A 22 -16.40 2.00 -3.12
CA GLY A 22 -15.33 1.15 -2.60
C GLY A 22 -14.05 1.91 -2.35
N MET A 23 -13.28 1.50 -1.33
CA MET A 23 -12.02 2.11 -1.00
C MET A 23 -11.03 1.11 -0.42
N PHE A 24 -9.77 1.25 -0.83
CA PHE A 24 -8.63 0.60 -0.21
C PHE A 24 -7.82 1.62 0.59
N TYR A 25 -7.63 1.37 1.87
CA TYR A 25 -6.66 2.05 2.71
C TYR A 25 -5.43 1.17 2.85
N TRP A 26 -4.32 1.64 2.32
CA TRP A 26 -3.07 0.88 2.28
C TRP A 26 -1.99 1.60 3.07
N GLY A 27 -1.65 1.05 4.24
CA GLY A 27 -0.61 1.61 5.12
C GLY A 27 -0.84 3.08 5.51
N HIS A 28 -2.10 3.49 5.73
CA HIS A 28 -2.46 4.88 5.97
C HIS A 28 -3.35 5.05 7.20
N ALA A 29 -3.07 6.09 8.00
CA ALA A 29 -3.81 6.42 9.23
C ALA A 29 -4.65 7.70 9.05
N PRO A 30 -5.91 7.60 8.62
CA PRO A 30 -6.77 8.75 8.36
C PRO A 30 -7.19 9.50 9.63
N ASN A 31 -7.09 8.89 10.79
CA ASN A 31 -7.43 9.49 12.08
C ASN A 31 -6.59 10.73 12.43
N SER A 32 -5.42 10.90 11.80
CA SER A 32 -4.56 12.07 11.97
C SER A 32 -4.84 13.20 10.97
N GLN A 33 -5.81 13.01 10.09
CA GLN A 33 -6.18 14.00 9.08
C GLN A 33 -7.23 14.99 9.60
N SER A 34 -7.27 16.17 9.00
CA SER A 34 -8.36 17.14 9.25
C SER A 34 -9.71 16.57 8.80
N ARG A 35 -10.78 17.03 9.40
CA ARG A 35 -12.16 16.61 9.11
C ARG A 35 -12.42 15.13 9.40
N GLY A 36 -11.91 14.63 10.54
CA GLY A 36 -12.04 13.22 10.93
C GLY A 36 -13.50 12.71 11.02
N LEU A 37 -14.45 13.56 11.36
CA LEU A 37 -15.88 13.21 11.39
C LEU A 37 -16.43 12.96 9.97
N ASP A 38 -16.05 13.78 8.99
CA ASP A 38 -16.49 13.58 7.60
C ASP A 38 -15.84 12.33 7.01
N LEU A 39 -14.57 12.08 7.33
CA LEU A 39 -13.89 10.84 7.00
C LEU A 39 -14.66 9.62 7.51
N LYS A 40 -15.04 9.66 8.80
CA LYS A 40 -15.81 8.59 9.44
C LYS A 40 -17.16 8.38 8.74
N ARG A 41 -17.89 9.45 8.49
CA ARG A 41 -19.16 9.40 7.76
C ARG A 41 -19.00 8.84 6.35
N GLY A 42 -17.93 9.25 5.64
CA GLY A 42 -17.60 8.67 4.34
C GLY A 42 -17.36 7.17 4.40
N MET A 43 -16.56 6.69 5.37
CA MET A 43 -16.33 5.25 5.57
C MET A 43 -17.62 4.48 5.84
N ASP A 44 -18.54 5.06 6.61
CA ASP A 44 -19.81 4.41 6.96
C ASP A 44 -20.76 4.27 5.76
N LYS A 45 -20.61 5.07 4.73
CA LYS A 45 -21.44 5.03 3.50
C LYS A 45 -20.88 4.13 2.40
N LEU A 46 -19.64 3.69 2.50
CA LEU A 46 -19.05 2.79 1.51
C LEU A 46 -19.74 1.43 1.49
N ASP A 47 -19.82 0.79 0.33
CA ASP A 47 -20.21 -0.61 0.20
C ASP A 47 -19.04 -1.54 0.56
N LEU A 48 -17.83 -1.15 0.20
CA LEU A 48 -16.61 -1.92 0.43
C LEU A 48 -15.51 -1.04 1.01
N LEU A 49 -14.93 -1.45 2.11
CA LEU A 49 -13.73 -0.87 2.69
C LEU A 49 -12.72 -1.97 2.97
N VAL A 50 -11.55 -1.88 2.35
CA VAL A 50 -10.43 -2.78 2.58
C VAL A 50 -9.30 -2.00 3.25
N VAL A 51 -8.86 -2.47 4.38
CA VAL A 51 -7.73 -1.91 5.14
C VAL A 51 -6.57 -2.90 5.05
N VAL A 52 -5.44 -2.46 4.52
CA VAL A 52 -4.20 -3.24 4.46
C VAL A 52 -3.21 -2.62 5.44
N ASP A 53 -2.96 -3.29 6.55
CA ASP A 53 -2.15 -2.75 7.64
C ASP A 53 -1.53 -3.92 8.44
N PRO A 54 -0.28 -3.78 8.94
CA PRO A 54 0.34 -4.80 9.80
C PRO A 54 -0.41 -5.03 11.12
N PHE A 55 -1.14 -4.02 11.59
CA PHE A 55 -1.85 -4.05 12.86
C PHE A 55 -3.30 -3.59 12.69
N PRO A 56 -4.22 -3.98 13.58
CA PRO A 56 -5.54 -3.38 13.67
C PRO A 56 -5.42 -1.93 14.17
N SER A 57 -4.89 -1.08 13.30
CA SER A 57 -4.60 0.32 13.56
C SER A 57 -5.86 1.17 13.72
N ALA A 58 -5.68 2.47 13.96
CA ALA A 58 -6.77 3.42 14.04
C ALA A 58 -7.67 3.42 12.79
N THR A 59 -7.12 3.12 11.61
CA THR A 59 -7.92 2.98 10.37
C THR A 59 -8.89 1.81 10.48
N ALA A 60 -8.41 0.64 10.91
CA ALA A 60 -9.24 -0.53 11.12
C ALA A 60 -10.26 -0.29 12.24
N ALA A 61 -9.87 0.37 13.33
CA ALA A 61 -10.77 0.73 14.42
C ALA A 61 -11.90 1.66 13.95
N MET A 62 -11.58 2.70 13.19
CA MET A 62 -12.59 3.58 12.60
C MET A 62 -13.55 2.83 11.67
N ALA A 63 -13.03 1.87 10.93
CA ALA A 63 -13.82 1.04 10.03
C ALA A 63 -14.71 0.05 10.78
N ALA A 64 -14.21 -0.54 11.88
CA ALA A 64 -14.92 -1.53 12.69
C ALA A 64 -15.94 -0.91 13.65
N MET A 65 -15.76 0.36 14.03
CA MET A 65 -16.67 1.09 14.92
C MET A 65 -17.60 1.98 14.09
N PRO A 66 -18.77 1.50 13.71
CA PRO A 66 -19.72 2.27 12.93
C PRO A 66 -20.17 3.51 13.69
N GLY A 67 -20.59 4.53 12.96
CA GLY A 67 -21.28 5.69 13.49
C GLY A 67 -22.67 5.33 14.00
N LYS A 68 -23.57 6.29 13.97
CA LYS A 68 -24.96 6.02 14.32
C LYS A 68 -25.56 4.97 13.36
N PRO A 69 -26.35 4.00 13.82
CA PRO A 69 -26.91 2.93 12.97
C PRO A 69 -27.62 3.44 11.72
N GLU A 70 -28.33 4.56 11.82
CA GLU A 70 -29.05 5.20 10.72
C GLU A 70 -28.12 5.77 9.63
N ASP A 71 -26.86 6.03 9.96
CA ASP A 71 -25.86 6.59 9.04
C ASP A 71 -25.07 5.51 8.32
N VAL A 72 -25.07 4.28 8.81
CA VAL A 72 -24.24 3.19 8.29
C VAL A 72 -24.93 2.50 7.12
N ASN A 73 -24.22 2.29 6.03
CA ASN A 73 -24.69 1.45 4.94
C ASN A 73 -24.85 0.00 5.42
N PRO A 74 -26.07 -0.57 5.44
CA PRO A 74 -26.31 -1.91 5.95
C PRO A 74 -25.65 -3.01 5.10
N LYS A 75 -25.25 -2.70 3.86
CA LYS A 75 -24.55 -3.63 2.96
C LYS A 75 -23.04 -3.50 3.05
N ARG A 76 -22.52 -2.63 3.92
CA ARG A 76 -21.10 -2.39 4.04
C ARG A 76 -20.33 -3.66 4.39
N ALA A 77 -19.33 -3.96 3.58
CA ALA A 77 -18.31 -4.97 3.87
C ALA A 77 -16.97 -4.28 4.25
N VAL A 78 -16.41 -4.69 5.38
CA VAL A 78 -15.10 -4.21 5.85
C VAL A 78 -14.16 -5.39 6.00
N TYR A 79 -13.01 -5.31 5.34
CA TYR A 79 -11.95 -6.31 5.41
C TYR A 79 -10.67 -5.70 5.95
N LEU A 80 -10.03 -6.36 6.89
CA LEU A 80 -8.67 -6.10 7.32
C LEU A 80 -7.76 -7.19 6.74
N LEU A 81 -6.85 -6.80 5.87
CA LEU A 81 -5.82 -7.68 5.30
C LEU A 81 -4.50 -7.44 6.04
N PRO A 82 -3.95 -8.45 6.73
CA PRO A 82 -2.74 -8.29 7.50
C PRO A 82 -1.53 -8.15 6.56
N ALA A 83 -0.89 -6.98 6.58
CA ALA A 83 0.35 -6.73 5.85
C ALA A 83 1.57 -7.15 6.66
N CYS A 84 2.66 -7.46 5.99
CA CYS A 84 3.96 -7.66 6.62
C CYS A 84 4.48 -6.36 7.24
N THR A 85 5.16 -6.50 8.37
CA THR A 85 6.00 -5.43 8.92
C THR A 85 7.29 -5.30 8.10
N GLN A 86 8.04 -4.25 8.37
CA GLN A 86 9.34 -4.02 7.73
C GLN A 86 10.40 -5.12 8.00
N PHE A 87 10.21 -5.94 9.02
CA PHE A 87 11.12 -7.05 9.35
C PHE A 87 10.79 -8.35 8.60
N GLU A 88 9.59 -8.44 8.07
CA GLU A 88 9.03 -9.64 7.44
C GLU A 88 9.12 -9.62 5.90
N THR A 89 9.62 -8.53 5.33
CA THR A 89 9.75 -8.35 3.86
C THR A 89 11.00 -7.58 3.51
N SER A 90 11.57 -7.86 2.32
CA SER A 90 12.66 -7.08 1.75
C SER A 90 12.13 -6.00 0.81
N GLY A 91 12.92 -4.96 0.59
CA GLY A 91 12.58 -3.94 -0.39
C GLY A 91 13.28 -2.60 -0.14
N SER A 92 13.06 -1.67 -1.04
CA SER A 92 13.54 -0.31 -0.89
C SER A 92 12.52 0.55 -0.12
N VAL A 93 13.03 1.52 0.61
CA VAL A 93 12.23 2.50 1.33
C VAL A 93 12.86 3.89 1.20
N THR A 94 12.03 4.87 0.93
CA THR A 94 12.44 6.27 0.91
C THR A 94 12.20 6.89 2.28
N ALA A 95 13.27 7.36 2.92
CA ALA A 95 13.17 8.07 4.18
C ALA A 95 12.72 9.54 3.98
N SER A 96 12.30 10.20 5.06
CA SER A 96 11.82 11.60 5.02
C SER A 96 12.89 12.60 4.52
N ASN A 97 14.17 12.30 4.69
CA ASN A 97 15.28 13.07 4.14
C ASN A 97 15.56 12.79 2.66
N ARG A 98 14.68 12.05 1.99
CA ARG A 98 14.79 11.65 0.57
C ARG A 98 15.91 10.67 0.25
N SER A 99 16.53 10.04 1.24
CA SER A 99 17.44 8.93 0.98
C SER A 99 16.64 7.64 0.71
N LEU A 100 17.03 6.92 -0.35
CA LEU A 100 16.49 5.62 -0.68
C LEU A 100 17.43 4.54 -0.13
N GLN A 101 16.87 3.63 0.64
CA GLN A 101 17.61 2.58 1.32
C GLN A 101 17.02 1.22 0.99
N TRP A 102 17.86 0.19 0.99
CA TRP A 102 17.42 -1.20 0.94
C TRP A 102 17.34 -1.78 2.35
N ARG A 103 16.37 -2.63 2.58
CA ARG A 103 16.29 -3.46 3.80
C ARG A 103 16.07 -4.90 3.42
N GLU A 104 16.69 -5.80 4.15
CA GLU A 104 16.49 -7.24 4.00
C GLU A 104 15.47 -7.77 5.00
N LYS A 105 14.76 -8.79 4.58
CA LYS A 105 13.89 -9.56 5.47
C LYS A 105 14.72 -10.19 6.60
N VAL A 106 14.25 -10.09 7.83
CA VAL A 106 14.90 -10.61 9.02
C VAL A 106 14.20 -11.88 9.53
N MET A 107 12.89 -11.98 9.30
CA MET A 107 12.07 -13.09 9.76
C MET A 107 10.97 -13.42 8.75
N GLU A 108 10.45 -14.63 8.82
CA GLU A 108 9.30 -15.01 8.02
C GLU A 108 8.03 -14.25 8.46
N PRO A 109 7.11 -13.96 7.51
CA PRO A 109 5.83 -13.35 7.84
C PRO A 109 5.10 -14.10 8.96
N LEU A 110 4.64 -13.37 9.98
CA LEU A 110 3.89 -13.95 11.07
C LEU A 110 2.44 -14.24 10.67
N TYR A 111 1.89 -15.31 11.20
CA TYR A 111 0.49 -15.70 11.00
C TYR A 111 0.07 -15.65 9.52
N GLU A 112 -0.93 -14.88 9.20
CA GLU A 112 -1.47 -14.69 7.83
C GLU A 112 -0.93 -13.45 7.14
N SER A 113 0.04 -12.74 7.74
CA SER A 113 0.59 -11.54 7.13
C SER A 113 1.28 -11.84 5.80
N ARG A 114 1.14 -10.91 4.86
CA ARG A 114 1.69 -10.99 3.50
C ARG A 114 2.30 -9.65 3.11
N SER A 115 3.33 -9.70 2.30
CA SER A 115 3.91 -8.48 1.75
C SER A 115 2.90 -7.74 0.86
N ASP A 116 3.03 -6.43 0.76
CA ASP A 116 2.15 -5.60 -0.06
C ASP A 116 2.10 -6.09 -1.51
N HIS A 117 3.25 -6.43 -2.08
CA HIS A 117 3.34 -6.91 -3.46
C HIS A 117 2.74 -8.33 -3.62
N MET A 118 2.77 -9.18 -2.60
CA MET A 118 2.04 -10.46 -2.61
C MET A 118 0.53 -10.23 -2.57
N ILE A 119 0.05 -9.31 -1.74
CA ILE A 119 -1.37 -8.95 -1.67
C ILE A 119 -1.84 -8.41 -3.03
N MET A 120 -1.06 -7.51 -3.64
CA MET A 120 -1.36 -6.97 -4.98
C MET A 120 -1.41 -8.07 -6.03
N TYR A 121 -0.45 -9.00 -6.03
CA TYR A 121 -0.42 -10.12 -6.96
C TYR A 121 -1.65 -11.03 -6.80
N GLN A 122 -2.02 -11.37 -5.57
CA GLN A 122 -3.19 -12.21 -5.30
C GLN A 122 -4.50 -11.52 -5.67
N LEU A 123 -4.62 -10.21 -5.48
CA LEU A 123 -5.73 -9.43 -5.99
C LEU A 123 -5.78 -9.46 -7.52
N ALA A 124 -4.64 -9.28 -8.18
CA ALA A 124 -4.54 -9.36 -9.64
C ALA A 124 -4.94 -10.75 -10.17
N GLN A 125 -4.59 -11.84 -9.47
CA GLN A 125 -5.05 -13.18 -9.81
C GLN A 125 -6.58 -13.29 -9.77
N LYS A 126 -7.21 -12.75 -8.72
CA LYS A 126 -8.67 -12.75 -8.59
C LYS A 126 -9.36 -11.88 -9.63
N LEU A 127 -8.72 -10.83 -10.09
CA LEU A 127 -9.23 -9.90 -11.10
C LEU A 127 -8.86 -10.29 -12.53
N GLY A 128 -8.05 -11.33 -12.73
CA GLY A 128 -7.74 -11.90 -14.04
C GLY A 128 -6.62 -11.19 -14.82
N PHE A 129 -5.76 -10.38 -14.17
CA PHE A 129 -4.65 -9.69 -14.84
C PHE A 129 -3.26 -9.94 -14.21
N ALA A 130 -3.13 -11.01 -13.43
CA ALA A 130 -1.88 -11.30 -12.74
C ALA A 130 -0.68 -11.47 -13.67
N GLU A 131 -0.87 -12.10 -14.84
CA GLU A 131 0.20 -12.31 -15.83
C GLU A 131 0.75 -10.98 -16.35
N GLN A 132 -0.14 -10.00 -16.59
CA GLN A 132 0.27 -8.67 -17.01
C GLN A 132 1.04 -7.94 -15.90
N LEU A 133 0.59 -8.08 -14.65
CA LEU A 133 1.22 -7.45 -13.49
C LEU A 133 2.65 -7.95 -13.29
N VAL A 134 2.88 -9.27 -13.41
CA VAL A 134 4.18 -9.88 -13.13
C VAL A 134 5.02 -10.17 -14.37
N LYS A 135 4.66 -9.64 -15.52
CA LYS A 135 5.31 -9.90 -16.81
C LYS A 135 6.84 -9.78 -16.77
N ASN A 136 7.36 -8.87 -15.97
CA ASN A 136 8.78 -8.55 -15.87
C ASN A 136 9.41 -9.04 -14.56
N TYR A 137 8.68 -9.78 -13.73
CA TYR A 137 9.13 -10.18 -12.40
C TYR A 137 9.42 -11.67 -12.35
N LYS A 138 10.48 -12.02 -11.65
CA LYS A 138 10.66 -13.38 -11.16
C LYS A 138 9.74 -13.60 -9.95
N MET A 139 9.38 -14.85 -9.76
CA MET A 139 8.58 -15.26 -8.62
C MET A 139 9.43 -16.01 -7.62
N GLN A 140 9.17 -15.83 -6.35
CA GLN A 140 9.76 -16.59 -5.26
C GLN A 140 8.64 -17.23 -4.41
N LYS A 141 9.02 -18.18 -3.55
CA LYS A 141 8.08 -18.78 -2.60
C LYS A 141 8.30 -18.21 -1.21
N VAL A 142 7.20 -17.71 -0.62
CA VAL A 142 7.15 -17.28 0.77
C VAL A 142 6.00 -18.01 1.44
N LYS A 143 6.29 -18.81 2.46
CA LYS A 143 5.32 -19.70 3.11
C LYS A 143 4.50 -20.57 2.12
N GLY A 144 5.14 -21.02 1.05
CA GLY A 144 4.52 -21.85 0.01
C GLY A 144 3.68 -21.09 -1.03
N MET A 145 3.49 -19.78 -0.87
CA MET A 145 2.77 -18.93 -1.81
C MET A 145 3.72 -18.23 -2.77
N ASP A 146 3.23 -17.93 -3.97
CA ASP A 146 3.98 -17.16 -4.96
C ASP A 146 4.00 -15.67 -4.60
N GLU A 147 5.19 -15.08 -4.66
CA GLU A 147 5.45 -13.69 -4.39
C GLU A 147 6.34 -13.09 -5.47
N PRO A 148 6.01 -11.93 -6.06
CA PRO A 148 6.92 -11.19 -6.93
C PRO A 148 8.21 -10.82 -6.21
N VAL A 149 9.36 -10.99 -6.87
CA VAL A 149 10.67 -10.65 -6.30
C VAL A 149 10.81 -9.13 -6.17
N PRO A 150 11.04 -8.57 -4.96
CA PRO A 150 11.10 -7.13 -4.73
C PRO A 150 12.15 -6.39 -5.55
N GLU A 151 13.28 -7.06 -5.82
CA GLU A 151 14.34 -6.52 -6.66
C GLU A 151 13.87 -6.22 -8.09
N ASP A 152 13.03 -7.09 -8.66
CA ASP A 152 12.52 -6.90 -10.01
C ASP A 152 11.49 -5.77 -10.07
N ILE A 153 10.72 -5.57 -9.00
CA ILE A 153 9.83 -4.42 -8.85
C ILE A 153 10.63 -3.11 -8.90
N LEU A 154 11.72 -3.01 -8.14
CA LEU A 154 12.57 -1.83 -8.16
C LEU A 154 13.24 -1.62 -9.53
N ARG A 155 13.67 -2.69 -10.20
CA ARG A 155 14.22 -2.61 -11.56
C ARG A 155 13.21 -2.09 -12.57
N GLU A 156 11.94 -2.46 -12.43
CA GLU A 156 10.88 -1.94 -13.29
C GLU A 156 10.62 -0.46 -13.03
N ILE A 157 10.54 -0.03 -11.76
CA ILE A 157 10.44 1.37 -11.39
C ILE A 157 11.58 2.18 -12.02
N ASN A 158 12.81 1.70 -11.94
CA ASN A 158 13.97 2.36 -12.56
C ASN A 158 13.84 2.55 -14.07
N ARG A 159 13.27 1.57 -14.76
CA ARG A 159 13.11 1.63 -16.22
C ARG A 159 12.00 2.58 -16.67
N SER A 160 10.98 2.73 -15.84
CA SER A 160 9.76 3.45 -16.24
C SER A 160 9.74 4.93 -15.86
N VAL A 161 10.58 5.36 -14.92
CA VAL A 161 10.45 6.69 -14.28
C VAL A 161 11.75 7.51 -14.39
N TRP A 162 12.41 7.46 -15.52
CA TRP A 162 13.70 8.13 -15.74
C TRP A 162 13.63 9.67 -15.55
N THR A 163 12.46 10.27 -15.70
CA THR A 163 12.27 11.72 -15.61
C THR A 163 12.15 12.25 -14.19
N ILE A 164 11.94 11.41 -13.19
CA ILE A 164 11.71 11.85 -11.79
C ILE A 164 12.73 11.33 -10.80
N GLY A 165 13.92 11.02 -11.27
CA GLY A 165 15.10 10.83 -10.40
C GLY A 165 15.25 9.44 -9.76
N TYR A 166 14.46 8.44 -10.14
CA TYR A 166 14.65 7.07 -9.66
C TYR A 166 15.62 6.25 -10.51
N THR A 167 16.08 6.80 -11.62
CA THR A 167 17.03 6.16 -12.53
C THR A 167 18.37 5.91 -11.83
N GLY A 168 18.88 4.68 -11.93
CA GLY A 168 20.12 4.28 -11.29
C GLY A 168 20.00 3.77 -9.85
N GLN A 169 18.81 3.68 -9.29
CA GLN A 169 18.55 3.11 -7.97
C GLN A 169 18.36 1.59 -8.04
N SER A 170 19.38 0.87 -8.53
CA SER A 170 19.29 -0.58 -8.64
C SER A 170 19.32 -1.28 -7.28
N PRO A 171 18.72 -2.48 -7.14
CA PRO A 171 18.84 -3.27 -5.93
C PRO A 171 20.27 -3.55 -5.52
N GLU A 172 21.14 -3.84 -6.49
CA GLU A 172 22.56 -4.11 -6.27
C GLU A 172 23.27 -2.91 -5.65
N ARG A 173 23.01 -1.73 -6.17
CA ARG A 173 23.59 -0.48 -5.67
C ARG A 173 23.08 -0.16 -4.26
N LEU A 174 21.78 -0.29 -4.02
CA LEU A 174 21.22 -0.06 -2.69
C LEU A 174 21.74 -1.07 -1.67
N LYS A 175 21.87 -2.35 -2.05
CA LYS A 175 22.45 -3.39 -1.18
C LYS A 175 23.91 -3.11 -0.85
N ALA A 176 24.69 -2.62 -1.80
CA ALA A 176 26.07 -2.21 -1.54
C ALA A 176 26.17 -1.08 -0.51
N HIS A 177 25.15 -0.23 -0.43
CA HIS A 177 25.07 0.89 0.51
C HIS A 177 24.39 0.56 1.87
N MET A 178 23.87 -0.62 2.08
CA MET A 178 23.17 -0.99 3.33
C MET A 178 23.98 -0.76 4.60
N ARG A 179 25.31 -0.88 4.52
CA ARG A 179 26.23 -0.66 5.64
C ARG A 179 26.89 0.71 5.62
N ASN A 180 26.54 1.54 4.66
CA ASN A 180 27.13 2.85 4.50
C ASN A 180 26.30 3.87 5.27
N MET A 181 26.92 4.54 6.22
CA MET A 181 26.26 5.59 7.02
C MET A 181 26.25 6.97 6.30
N HIS A 182 26.86 7.09 5.13
CA HIS A 182 26.83 8.33 4.36
C HIS A 182 25.45 8.53 3.74
N VAL A 183 24.95 9.77 3.81
CA VAL A 183 23.66 10.16 3.23
C VAL A 183 23.72 10.18 1.70
N PHE A 184 24.90 10.37 1.14
CA PHE A 184 25.14 10.46 -0.30
C PHE A 184 25.90 9.23 -0.81
N ASP A 185 25.57 8.82 -2.02
CA ASP A 185 26.30 7.78 -2.71
C ASP A 185 27.66 8.34 -3.20
N PRO A 186 28.79 7.84 -2.67
CA PRO A 186 30.11 8.36 -3.05
C PRO A 186 30.50 8.08 -4.51
N THR A 187 29.75 7.23 -5.22
CA THR A 187 30.03 6.92 -6.63
C THR A 187 29.34 7.86 -7.62
N THR A 188 28.45 8.74 -7.15
CA THR A 188 27.64 9.62 -8.02
C THR A 188 27.76 11.10 -7.71
N LEU A 189 28.61 11.46 -6.78
CA LEU A 189 28.93 12.85 -6.47
C LEU A 189 30.15 13.33 -7.25
#